data_899c779bbd13e25ac08d3df599668e95
#
_entry.id   899c779bbd13e25ac08d3df599668e95
#
_cell.length_a   1.000
_cell.length_b   1.000
_cell.length_c   1.000
_cell.angle_alpha   90.00
_cell.angle_beta   90.00
_cell.angle_gamma   90.00
#
_symmetry.space_group_name_H-M   'P 1'
#
loop_
_entity.id
_entity.type
_entity.pdbx_description
1 polymer ?
#
loop_
_entity_poly.entity_id
_entity_poly.type
_entity_poly.pdbx_seq_one_letter_code
_entity_poly.pdbx_strand_id
1 'polypeptide(L)'
;MISTAILIPARWGSTRYEGKPLVDLDGKPMIKRVFDECTKSGLDTFVLTDDMRIFELFGSGQCWIDETPYNNGTERCAGAIDNGFFHKYNRFINVQGDMPDVTVDVIYMILKGLNTYDVTTVCAKNPSRDPNCVKVDRDVKTNTAKSFTRTLLLDE
;
A
#
# COMPACT_ATOMS: atom_id res chain seq x y z
N MET A 1 22.78 7.35 3.68
CA MET A 1 21.68 7.26 4.68
C MET A 1 20.52 6.50 4.09
N ILE A 2 19.82 5.69 4.88
CA ILE A 2 18.59 5.01 4.45
C ILE A 2 17.46 6.03 4.53
N SER A 3 16.77 6.26 3.41
CA SER A 3 15.61 7.14 3.31
C SER A 3 14.41 6.33 2.83
N THR A 4 13.33 6.33 3.60
CA THR A 4 12.14 5.53 3.33
C THR A 4 10.95 6.43 3.01
N ALA A 5 10.16 6.07 1.99
CA ALA A 5 8.88 6.71 1.69
C ALA A 5 7.73 5.70 1.71
N ILE A 6 6.53 6.18 2.04
CA ILE A 6 5.29 5.42 1.90
C ILE A 6 4.60 5.85 0.60
N LEU A 7 4.25 4.89 -0.24
CA LEU A 7 3.52 5.08 -1.47
C LEU A 7 2.12 4.46 -1.35
N ILE A 8 1.09 5.25 -1.63
CA ILE A 8 -0.32 4.84 -1.53
C ILE A 8 -0.95 4.91 -2.91
N PRO A 9 -0.95 3.82 -3.69
CA PRO A 9 -1.59 3.80 -5.00
C PRO A 9 -3.11 3.87 -4.85
N ALA A 10 -3.74 4.79 -5.59
CA ALA A 10 -5.18 5.03 -5.57
C ALA A 10 -5.67 5.39 -6.96
N ARG A 11 -6.34 4.47 -7.66
CA ARG A 11 -6.95 4.72 -8.97
C ARG A 11 -8.42 5.09 -8.84
N TRP A 12 -8.90 5.94 -9.73
CA TRP A 12 -10.31 6.26 -9.83
C TRP A 12 -11.14 5.08 -10.34
N GLY A 13 -10.70 4.50 -11.44
CA GLY A 13 -11.39 3.39 -12.10
C GLY A 13 -11.24 2.09 -11.32
N SER A 14 -12.26 1.72 -10.57
CA SER A 14 -12.39 0.41 -9.94
C SER A 14 -13.51 -0.35 -10.64
N THR A 15 -13.28 -1.62 -11.01
CA THR A 15 -14.27 -2.46 -11.68
C THR A 15 -15.52 -2.72 -10.84
N ARG A 16 -15.44 -2.59 -9.52
CA ARG A 16 -16.54 -2.85 -8.58
C ARG A 16 -17.20 -1.57 -8.06
N TYR A 17 -16.45 -0.50 -7.93
CA TYR A 17 -16.94 0.75 -7.35
C TYR A 17 -16.08 1.93 -7.86
N GLU A 18 -16.61 2.70 -8.79
CA GLU A 18 -15.96 3.90 -9.32
C GLU A 18 -15.82 4.95 -8.21
N GLY A 19 -14.68 5.64 -8.16
CA GLY A 19 -14.43 6.65 -7.15
C GLY A 19 -14.22 6.12 -5.73
N LYS A 20 -13.99 4.82 -5.57
CA LYS A 20 -13.76 4.18 -4.27
C LYS A 20 -12.84 4.95 -3.32
N PRO A 21 -11.71 5.54 -3.76
CA PRO A 21 -10.83 6.29 -2.87
C PRO A 21 -11.48 7.48 -2.17
N LEU A 22 -12.48 8.10 -2.80
CA LEU A 22 -13.18 9.26 -2.25
C LEU A 22 -14.49 8.92 -1.52
N VAL A 23 -14.80 7.63 -1.34
CA VAL A 23 -15.95 7.21 -0.51
C VAL A 23 -15.81 7.79 0.88
N ASP A 24 -16.89 8.43 1.33
CA ASP A 24 -16.97 8.96 2.69
C ASP A 24 -17.08 7.83 3.72
N LEU A 25 -16.18 7.83 4.67
CA LEU A 25 -16.19 6.95 5.83
C LEU A 25 -16.26 7.83 7.09
N ASP A 26 -17.46 8.03 7.62
CA ASP A 26 -17.72 8.88 8.80
C ASP A 26 -17.14 10.30 8.67
N GLY A 27 -17.44 10.98 7.57
CA GLY A 27 -17.05 12.37 7.30
C GLY A 27 -15.63 12.55 6.77
N LYS A 28 -14.94 11.47 6.38
CA LYS A 28 -13.60 11.55 5.81
C LYS A 28 -13.45 10.60 4.62
N PRO A 29 -12.91 11.05 3.46
CA PRO A 29 -12.61 10.18 2.33
C PRO A 29 -11.72 9.00 2.74
N MET A 30 -12.01 7.81 2.23
CA MET A 30 -11.27 6.59 2.56
C MET A 30 -9.76 6.75 2.35
N ILE A 31 -9.33 7.30 1.23
CA ILE A 31 -7.91 7.52 0.93
C ILE A 31 -7.25 8.49 1.93
N LYS A 32 -8.00 9.47 2.43
CA LYS A 32 -7.51 10.43 3.42
C LYS A 32 -7.29 9.76 4.79
N ARG A 33 -8.11 8.78 5.15
CA ARG A 33 -7.89 7.97 6.38
C ARG A 33 -6.59 7.19 6.29
N VAL A 34 -6.36 6.50 5.16
CA VAL A 34 -5.13 5.75 4.93
C VAL A 34 -3.91 6.68 5.00
N PHE A 35 -3.97 7.81 4.31
CA PHE A 35 -2.89 8.79 4.27
C PHE A 35 -2.57 9.33 5.67
N ASP A 36 -3.59 9.79 6.41
CA ASP A 36 -3.41 10.36 7.73
C ASP A 36 -2.82 9.35 8.72
N GLU A 37 -3.19 8.07 8.60
CA GLU A 37 -2.62 7.03 9.45
C GLU A 37 -1.15 6.75 9.09
N CYS A 38 -0.82 6.71 7.81
CA CYS A 38 0.56 6.53 7.34
C CYS A 38 1.48 7.67 7.79
N THR A 39 1.00 8.93 7.75
CA THR A 39 1.79 10.10 8.16
C THR A 39 2.15 10.13 9.64
N LYS A 40 1.42 9.42 10.50
CA LYS A 40 1.76 9.28 11.93
C LYS A 40 3.10 8.58 12.15
N SER A 41 3.60 7.84 11.16
CA SER A 41 4.92 7.20 11.21
C SER A 41 6.08 8.18 11.15
N GLY A 42 5.83 9.44 10.75
CA GLY A 42 6.86 10.45 10.50
C GLY A 42 7.62 10.27 9.18
N LEU A 43 7.23 9.27 8.36
CA LEU A 43 7.79 9.07 7.03
C LEU A 43 7.12 9.96 5.99
N ASP A 44 7.88 10.37 4.99
CA ASP A 44 7.33 11.01 3.80
C ASP A 44 6.32 10.08 3.14
N THR A 45 5.08 10.56 2.96
CA THR A 45 3.96 9.77 2.48
C THR A 45 3.37 10.42 1.23
N PHE A 46 3.15 9.62 0.18
CA PHE A 46 2.67 10.10 -1.11
C PHE A 46 1.51 9.25 -1.62
N VAL A 47 0.50 9.91 -2.16
CA VAL A 47 -0.58 9.28 -2.92
C VAL A 47 -0.18 9.24 -4.39
N LEU A 48 -0.42 8.11 -5.06
CA LEU A 48 -0.15 7.92 -6.48
C LEU A 48 -1.47 7.67 -7.20
N THR A 49 -1.88 8.58 -8.08
CA THR A 49 -3.21 8.50 -8.70
C THR A 49 -3.19 8.73 -10.21
N ASP A 50 -4.29 8.41 -10.86
CA ASP A 50 -4.60 8.71 -12.25
C ASP A 50 -5.72 9.77 -12.41
N ASP A 51 -6.19 10.37 -11.29
CA ASP A 51 -7.36 11.22 -11.32
C ASP A 51 -7.16 12.54 -10.57
N MET A 52 -7.53 13.65 -11.22
CA MET A 52 -7.39 14.99 -10.68
C MET A 52 -8.17 15.22 -9.38
N ARG A 53 -9.33 14.59 -9.21
CA ARG A 53 -10.14 14.74 -7.99
C ARG A 53 -9.41 14.20 -6.74
N ILE A 54 -8.63 13.13 -6.91
CA ILE A 54 -7.79 12.60 -5.83
C ILE A 54 -6.56 13.51 -5.65
N PHE A 55 -5.95 13.97 -6.75
CA PHE A 55 -4.80 14.85 -6.70
C PHE A 55 -5.12 16.17 -5.96
N GLU A 56 -6.25 16.80 -6.24
CA GLU A 56 -6.69 18.06 -5.62
C GLU A 56 -6.86 17.94 -4.09
N LEU A 57 -7.18 16.74 -3.59
CA LEU A 57 -7.32 16.50 -2.16
C LEU A 57 -5.99 16.60 -1.40
N PHE A 58 -4.85 16.35 -2.06
CA PHE A 58 -3.52 16.29 -1.43
C PHE A 58 -2.55 17.36 -1.95
N GLY A 59 -2.69 17.77 -3.21
CA GLY A 59 -1.79 18.71 -3.88
C GLY A 59 -0.43 18.13 -4.26
N SER A 60 0.35 18.91 -5.00
CA SER A 60 1.62 18.47 -5.63
C SER A 60 2.72 18.06 -4.66
N GLY A 61 2.62 18.46 -3.39
CA GLY A 61 3.61 18.08 -2.38
C GLY A 61 3.43 16.67 -1.80
N GLN A 62 2.22 16.11 -1.94
CA GLN A 62 1.82 14.85 -1.32
C GLN A 62 1.18 13.87 -2.31
N CYS A 63 0.98 14.28 -3.54
CA CYS A 63 0.37 13.45 -4.57
C CYS A 63 1.14 13.52 -5.87
N TRP A 64 1.37 12.37 -6.47
CA TRP A 64 1.87 12.22 -7.83
C TRP A 64 0.74 11.73 -8.73
N ILE A 65 0.56 12.39 -9.87
CA ILE A 65 -0.46 12.04 -10.84
C ILE A 65 0.17 11.53 -12.12
N ASP A 66 -0.33 10.40 -12.60
CA ASP A 66 0.08 9.78 -13.86
C ASP A 66 -1.08 8.96 -14.43
N GLU A 67 -1.52 9.32 -15.63
CA GLU A 67 -2.62 8.67 -16.33
C GLU A 67 -2.23 7.34 -17.00
N THR A 68 -0.97 6.91 -16.89
CA THR A 68 -0.51 5.62 -17.41
C THR A 68 -1.37 4.48 -16.85
N PRO A 69 -1.91 3.60 -17.73
CA PRO A 69 -2.81 2.52 -17.32
C PRO A 69 -2.02 1.36 -16.69
N TYR A 70 -1.75 1.46 -15.42
CA TYR A 70 -1.14 0.38 -14.65
C TYR A 70 -2.16 -0.72 -14.30
N ASN A 71 -1.77 -1.99 -14.41
CA ASN A 71 -2.65 -3.12 -14.12
C ASN A 71 -3.03 -3.21 -12.63
N ASN A 72 -2.14 -2.77 -11.75
CA ASN A 72 -2.33 -2.84 -10.30
C ASN A 72 -1.55 -1.74 -9.56
N GLY A 73 -1.80 -1.62 -8.25
CA GLY A 73 -1.17 -0.60 -7.42
C GLY A 73 0.35 -0.76 -7.29
N THR A 74 0.87 -1.98 -7.32
CA THR A 74 2.32 -2.24 -7.25
C THR A 74 3.03 -1.73 -8.51
N GLU A 75 2.45 -1.97 -9.68
CA GLU A 75 2.98 -1.43 -10.95
C GLU A 75 2.95 0.10 -10.97
N ARG A 76 1.91 0.74 -10.41
CA ARG A 76 1.85 2.20 -10.25
C ARG A 76 2.98 2.71 -9.36
N CYS A 77 3.27 2.02 -8.26
CA CYS A 77 4.41 2.36 -7.41
C CYS A 77 5.73 2.23 -8.15
N ALA A 78 5.93 1.13 -8.90
CA ALA A 78 7.13 0.91 -9.70
C ALA A 78 7.30 2.00 -10.76
N GLY A 79 6.24 2.32 -11.52
CA GLY A 79 6.27 3.39 -12.52
C GLY A 79 6.64 4.75 -11.95
N ALA A 80 6.11 5.10 -10.78
CA ALA A 80 6.45 6.35 -10.11
C ALA A 80 7.93 6.40 -9.67
N ILE A 81 8.49 5.28 -9.22
CA ILE A 81 9.90 5.15 -8.85
C ILE A 81 10.77 5.25 -10.10
N ASP A 82 10.45 4.54 -11.17
CA ASP A 82 11.21 4.49 -12.42
C ASP A 82 11.23 5.86 -13.14
N ASN A 83 10.17 6.67 -13.00
CA ASN A 83 10.13 8.04 -13.49
C ASN A 83 11.07 9.02 -12.73
N GLY A 84 11.77 8.52 -11.70
CA GLY A 84 12.75 9.30 -10.96
C GLY A 84 12.16 10.33 -9.99
N PHE A 85 10.84 10.39 -9.83
CA PHE A 85 10.20 11.32 -8.90
C PHE A 85 10.64 11.11 -7.45
N PHE A 86 10.95 9.86 -7.09
CA PHE A 86 11.33 9.46 -5.75
C PHE A 86 12.82 9.13 -5.58
N HIS A 87 13.71 9.68 -6.42
CA HIS A 87 15.16 9.36 -6.46
C HIS A 87 15.91 9.58 -5.13
N LYS A 88 15.39 10.38 -4.21
CA LYS A 88 15.99 10.62 -2.88
C LYS A 88 15.73 9.48 -1.89
N TYR A 89 14.81 8.56 -2.21
CA TYR A 89 14.47 7.43 -1.36
C TYR A 89 15.09 6.14 -1.91
N ASN A 90 15.48 5.26 -1.02
CA ASN A 90 16.03 3.95 -1.36
C ASN A 90 15.27 2.79 -0.71
N ARG A 91 14.20 3.08 0.03
CA ARG A 91 13.23 2.12 0.55
C ARG A 91 11.81 2.64 0.36
N PHE A 92 10.90 1.72 0.04
CA PHE A 92 9.52 2.06 -0.21
C PHE A 92 8.57 1.10 0.53
N ILE A 93 7.53 1.66 1.14
CA ILE A 93 6.44 0.90 1.74
C ILE A 93 5.20 1.15 0.88
N ASN A 94 4.67 0.07 0.27
CA ASN A 94 3.42 0.13 -0.48
C ASN A 94 2.24 -0.14 0.45
N VAL A 95 1.40 0.86 0.68
CA VAL A 95 0.14 0.73 1.42
C VAL A 95 -1.02 0.93 0.45
N GLN A 96 -1.88 -0.06 0.30
CA GLN A 96 -3.01 0.06 -0.62
C GLN A 96 -4.01 1.13 -0.16
N GLY A 97 -4.45 1.99 -1.08
CA GLY A 97 -5.36 3.10 -0.78
C GLY A 97 -6.77 2.68 -0.33
N ASP A 98 -7.07 1.39 -0.37
CA ASP A 98 -8.34 0.81 0.09
C ASP A 98 -8.21 0.00 1.40
N MET A 99 -7.23 0.33 2.21
CA MET A 99 -7.01 -0.25 3.55
C MET A 99 -7.31 0.78 4.66
N PRO A 100 -8.56 1.21 4.86
CA PRO A 100 -8.91 2.28 5.81
C PRO A 100 -8.61 1.93 7.27
N ASP A 101 -8.44 0.64 7.58
CA ASP A 101 -8.13 0.11 8.91
C ASP A 101 -6.62 -0.11 9.14
N VAL A 102 -5.76 0.32 8.20
CA VAL A 102 -4.32 0.30 8.43
C VAL A 102 -3.96 1.16 9.64
N THR A 103 -3.02 0.70 10.44
CA THR A 103 -2.53 1.43 11.62
C THR A 103 -1.05 1.73 11.48
N VAL A 104 -0.59 2.77 12.16
CA VAL A 104 0.84 3.13 12.20
C VAL A 104 1.69 1.98 12.75
N ASP A 105 1.16 1.14 13.63
CA ASP A 105 1.86 -0.04 14.17
C ASP A 105 2.23 -1.03 13.06
N VAL A 106 1.36 -1.20 12.06
CA VAL A 106 1.66 -2.02 10.87
C VAL A 106 2.87 -1.46 10.12
N ILE A 107 2.95 -0.14 9.97
CA ILE A 107 4.10 0.52 9.33
C ILE A 107 5.39 0.26 10.12
N TYR A 108 5.35 0.38 11.45
CA TYR A 108 6.51 0.08 12.29
C TYR A 108 6.94 -1.39 12.24
N MET A 109 5.99 -2.33 12.12
CA MET A 109 6.30 -3.75 11.92
C MET A 109 7.04 -3.98 10.61
N ILE A 110 6.59 -3.35 9.51
CA ILE A 110 7.26 -3.42 8.20
C ILE A 110 8.68 -2.83 8.30
N LEU A 111 8.84 -1.65 8.88
CA LEU A 111 10.15 -1.01 9.06
C LEU A 111 11.12 -1.90 9.84
N LYS A 112 10.64 -2.55 10.90
CA LYS A 112 11.45 -3.49 11.68
C LYS A 112 11.94 -4.66 10.83
N GLY A 113 11.06 -5.23 9.99
CA GLY A 113 11.43 -6.31 9.06
C GLY A 113 12.44 -5.86 8.02
N LEU A 114 12.30 -4.66 7.47
CA LEU A 114 13.21 -4.08 6.47
C LEU A 114 14.63 -3.81 7.00
N ASN A 115 14.85 -3.86 8.30
CA ASN A 115 16.21 -3.83 8.85
C ASN A 115 16.97 -5.15 8.68
N THR A 116 16.26 -6.24 8.37
CA THR A 116 16.83 -7.59 8.24
C THR A 116 16.66 -8.17 6.84
N TYR A 117 15.56 -7.82 6.16
CA TYR A 117 15.17 -8.39 4.88
C TYR A 117 14.98 -7.30 3.82
N ASP A 118 15.30 -7.62 2.58
CA ASP A 118 15.11 -6.70 1.44
C ASP A 118 13.63 -6.46 1.13
N VAL A 119 12.77 -7.47 1.39
CA VAL A 119 11.32 -7.40 1.19
C VAL A 119 10.61 -7.90 2.44
N THR A 120 9.64 -7.13 2.90
CA THR A 120 8.85 -7.45 4.09
C THR A 120 7.37 -7.20 3.85
N THR A 121 6.53 -8.07 4.35
CA THR A 121 5.08 -7.88 4.38
C THR A 121 4.51 -8.25 5.74
N VAL A 122 3.26 -7.88 6.00
CA VAL A 122 2.51 -8.30 7.18
C VAL A 122 1.34 -9.18 6.77
N CYS A 123 1.02 -10.14 7.60
CA CYS A 123 -0.17 -10.96 7.44
C CYS A 123 -0.86 -11.18 8.78
N ALA A 124 -2.20 -11.31 8.74
CA ALA A 124 -2.97 -11.70 9.90
C ALA A 124 -2.82 -13.21 10.18
N LYS A 125 -2.98 -13.61 11.44
CA LYS A 125 -3.20 -15.01 11.79
C LYS A 125 -4.61 -15.42 11.34
N ASN A 126 -4.81 -16.71 11.08
CA ASN A 126 -6.08 -17.29 10.67
C ASN A 126 -6.56 -16.73 9.32
N PRO A 127 -6.07 -17.28 8.22
CA PRO A 127 -6.43 -16.82 6.89
C PRO A 127 -7.94 -16.92 6.67
N SER A 128 -8.52 -15.89 6.08
CA SER A 128 -9.90 -15.89 5.64
C SER A 128 -10.14 -16.97 4.59
N ARG A 129 -11.33 -17.61 4.61
CA ARG A 129 -11.78 -18.49 3.54
C ARG A 129 -12.22 -17.73 2.28
N ASP A 130 -12.34 -16.41 2.36
CA ASP A 130 -12.68 -15.56 1.21
C ASP A 130 -11.62 -15.72 0.10
N PRO A 131 -12.02 -16.09 -1.13
CA PRO A 131 -11.11 -16.19 -2.27
C PRO A 131 -10.51 -14.84 -2.71
N ASN A 132 -11.07 -13.73 -2.26
CA ASN A 132 -10.50 -12.40 -2.51
C ASN A 132 -9.33 -12.06 -1.59
N CYS A 133 -9.20 -12.75 -0.46
CA CYS A 133 -8.07 -12.57 0.45
C CYS A 133 -6.87 -13.38 -0.04
N VAL A 134 -5.71 -12.73 -0.13
CA VAL A 134 -4.44 -13.41 -0.38
C VAL A 134 -3.99 -14.12 0.90
N LYS A 135 -3.67 -15.40 0.79
CA LYS A 135 -3.10 -16.22 1.86
C LYS A 135 -1.60 -16.28 1.70
N VAL A 136 -0.89 -16.30 2.80
CA VAL A 136 0.57 -16.41 2.83
C VAL A 136 0.93 -17.75 3.45
N ASP A 137 1.53 -18.64 2.64
CA ASP A 137 2.25 -19.80 3.18
C ASP A 137 3.63 -19.33 3.67
N ARG A 138 3.96 -19.66 4.91
CA ARG A 138 5.22 -19.22 5.51
C ARG A 138 5.91 -20.34 6.30
N ASP A 139 7.20 -20.29 6.31
CA ASP A 139 8.00 -21.08 7.24
C ASP A 139 7.80 -20.54 8.68
N VAL A 140 7.31 -21.38 9.56
CA VAL A 140 6.99 -20.97 10.94
C VAL A 140 8.24 -20.66 11.77
N LYS A 141 9.38 -21.30 11.46
CA LYS A 141 10.64 -21.12 12.20
C LYS A 141 11.36 -19.84 11.80
N THR A 142 11.42 -19.57 10.50
CA THR A 142 12.15 -18.42 9.95
C THR A 142 11.24 -17.21 9.72
N ASN A 143 9.92 -17.40 9.74
CA ASN A 143 8.90 -16.41 9.41
C ASN A 143 9.03 -15.88 7.96
N THR A 144 9.61 -16.68 7.06
CA THR A 144 9.81 -16.35 5.65
C THR A 144 8.62 -16.81 4.84
N ALA A 145 8.09 -15.95 3.97
CA ALA A 145 7.02 -16.32 3.04
C ALA A 145 7.56 -17.30 1.99
N LYS A 146 6.85 -18.41 1.79
CA LYS A 146 7.11 -19.41 0.75
C LYS A 146 6.29 -19.11 -0.51
N SER A 147 5.02 -18.76 -0.32
CA SER A 147 4.11 -18.43 -1.42
C SER A 147 2.98 -17.50 -1.01
N PHE A 148 2.36 -16.90 -2.01
CA PHE A 148 1.15 -16.08 -1.90
C PHE A 148 0.08 -16.69 -2.81
N THR A 149 -1.10 -17.00 -2.29
CA THR A 149 -2.17 -17.63 -3.04
C THR A 149 -3.55 -17.11 -2.64
N ARG A 150 -4.52 -17.22 -3.54
CA ARG A 150 -5.94 -16.99 -3.25
C ARG A 150 -6.71 -18.27 -2.96
N THR A 151 -6.14 -19.41 -3.30
CA THR A 151 -6.69 -20.71 -2.93
C THR A 151 -6.52 -21.00 -1.45
N LEU A 152 -7.33 -21.89 -0.89
CA LEU A 152 -7.12 -22.34 0.48
C LEU A 152 -5.77 -23.07 0.56
N LEU A 153 -4.97 -22.70 1.56
CA LEU A 153 -3.83 -23.51 1.94
C LEU A 153 -4.41 -24.76 2.60
N LEU A 154 -4.06 -25.92 2.08
CA LEU A 154 -4.37 -27.18 2.75
C LEU A 154 -3.47 -27.24 3.98
N ASP A 155 -4.09 -27.43 5.17
CA ASP A 155 -3.36 -27.71 6.39
C ASP A 155 -2.63 -29.07 6.18
N GLU A 156 -1.31 -29.03 6.19
CA GLU A 156 -0.46 -30.22 6.31
C GLU A 156 -0.30 -30.60 7.78
#